data_2d74a45ca4ae753f534d379691fd99ab
#
_entry.id   2d74a45ca4ae753f534d379691fd99ab
#
_cell.length_a   1.000
_cell.length_b   1.000
_cell.length_c   1.000
_cell.angle_alpha   90.00
_cell.angle_beta   90.00
_cell.angle_gamma   90.00
#
_symmetry.space_group_name_H-M   'P 1'
#
loop_
_entity.id
_entity.type
_entity.pdbx_description
1 polymer ?
#
loop_
_entity_poly.entity_id
_entity_poly.type
_entity_poly.pdbx_seq_one_letter_code
_entity_poly.pdbx_strand_id
1 'polypeptide(L)'
;MLRIDAMRAIYPQLERCVVVTIMGATAAELQSVGHRPNFFYLQHAMGLASSLGLGIALARPELKVVVFDGDGSILMNLGGLTTLARYRPTNLVHVVFDNESLLSVGGFPTATATGSDIAAMAAAAGVPRTATVRDLAAFVAAFEAALGAEQLTTLVAKVEAIGPKAFVTDLPLLENRFQFARYLKSL
;
A
#
# COMPACT_ATOMS: atom_id res chain seq x y z
N MET A 1 12.23 10.22 4.70
CA MET A 1 12.72 9.39 3.56
C MET A 1 11.87 9.62 2.33
N LEU A 2 12.41 9.41 1.12
CA LEU A 2 11.60 9.44 -0.08
C LEU A 2 10.83 8.12 -0.25
N ARG A 3 9.56 8.20 -0.69
CA ARG A 3 8.74 7.00 -0.96
C ARG A 3 9.35 6.12 -2.05
N ILE A 4 9.92 6.71 -3.10
CA ILE A 4 10.56 5.97 -4.18
C ILE A 4 11.79 5.17 -3.69
N ASP A 5 12.56 5.70 -2.74
CA ASP A 5 13.71 4.98 -2.17
C ASP A 5 13.24 3.81 -1.30
N ALA A 6 12.15 4.01 -0.53
CA ALA A 6 11.51 2.94 0.22
C ALA A 6 11.04 1.81 -0.71
N MET A 7 10.38 2.15 -1.83
CA MET A 7 9.94 1.16 -2.81
C MET A 7 11.10 0.43 -3.48
N ARG A 8 12.17 1.13 -3.86
CA ARG A 8 13.38 0.52 -4.44
C ARG A 8 14.04 -0.47 -3.50
N ALA A 9 14.14 -0.12 -2.22
CA ALA A 9 14.78 -0.95 -1.21
C ALA A 9 14.08 -2.29 -1.00
N ILE A 10 12.74 -2.33 -1.13
CA ILE A 10 11.93 -3.55 -0.94
C ILE A 10 11.51 -4.20 -2.26
N TYR A 11 11.86 -3.61 -3.42
CA TYR A 11 11.42 -4.09 -4.73
C TYR A 11 11.75 -5.57 -5.02
N PRO A 12 12.94 -6.09 -4.64
CA PRO A 12 13.24 -7.51 -4.82
C PRO A 12 12.25 -8.44 -4.09
N GLN A 13 11.85 -8.08 -2.88
CA GLN A 13 10.91 -8.90 -2.07
C GLN A 13 9.50 -8.95 -2.67
N LEU A 14 9.11 -7.95 -3.46
CA LEU A 14 7.80 -7.88 -4.10
C LEU A 14 7.59 -8.93 -5.20
N GLU A 15 8.64 -9.59 -5.68
CA GLU A 15 8.55 -10.63 -6.71
C GLU A 15 7.66 -11.80 -6.27
N ARG A 16 7.68 -12.13 -4.98
CA ARG A 16 6.92 -13.23 -4.38
C ARG A 16 5.59 -12.82 -3.77
N CYS A 17 5.18 -11.57 -4.00
CA CYS A 17 3.96 -11.01 -3.44
C CYS A 17 2.96 -10.69 -4.54
N VAL A 18 1.68 -10.68 -4.20
CA VAL A 18 0.67 -9.96 -4.99
C VAL A 18 0.62 -8.53 -4.48
N VAL A 19 0.81 -7.55 -5.35
CA VAL A 19 0.87 -6.13 -4.95
C VAL A 19 -0.34 -5.38 -5.49
N VAL A 20 -1.05 -4.71 -4.60
CA VAL A 20 -2.11 -3.75 -4.95
C VAL A 20 -1.64 -2.37 -4.54
N THR A 21 -1.65 -1.41 -5.43
CA THR A 21 -1.29 -0.03 -5.11
C THR A 21 -2.42 0.94 -5.41
N ILE A 22 -2.56 1.95 -4.55
CA ILE A 22 -3.43 3.09 -4.84
C ILE A 22 -2.85 3.94 -5.98
N MET A 23 -3.73 4.69 -6.65
CA MET A 23 -3.40 5.62 -7.73
C MET A 23 -2.43 6.74 -7.32
N GLY A 24 -2.12 7.61 -8.28
CA GLY A 24 -1.35 8.83 -8.07
C GLY A 24 0.14 8.57 -7.95
N ALA A 25 0.81 9.31 -7.08
CA ALA A 25 2.26 9.25 -6.93
C ALA A 25 2.76 7.86 -6.53
N THR A 26 2.02 7.13 -5.69
CA THR A 26 2.38 5.78 -5.25
C THR A 26 2.43 4.79 -6.43
N ALA A 27 1.40 4.81 -7.29
CA ALA A 27 1.37 3.98 -8.50
C ALA A 27 2.45 4.38 -9.50
N ALA A 28 2.60 5.68 -9.78
CA ALA A 28 3.57 6.18 -10.75
C ALA A 28 5.01 5.87 -10.34
N GLU A 29 5.35 6.00 -9.06
CA GLU A 29 6.69 5.68 -8.56
C GLU A 29 6.94 4.17 -8.58
N LEU A 30 6.00 3.32 -8.15
CA LEU A 30 6.17 1.88 -8.24
C LEU A 30 6.38 1.44 -9.70
N GLN A 31 5.61 2.01 -10.64
CA GLN A 31 5.77 1.71 -12.05
C GLN A 31 7.11 2.18 -12.62
N SER A 32 7.64 3.33 -12.14
CA SER A 32 8.96 3.83 -12.54
C SER A 32 10.12 2.98 -12.01
N VAL A 33 9.95 2.27 -10.91
CA VAL A 33 10.91 1.27 -10.41
C VAL A 33 10.90 0.03 -11.29
N GLY A 34 9.72 -0.38 -11.75
CA GLY A 34 9.50 -1.47 -12.70
C GLY A 34 8.10 -2.06 -12.56
N HIS A 35 7.45 -2.34 -13.69
CA HIS A 35 6.19 -3.06 -13.69
C HIS A 35 6.43 -4.57 -13.64
N ARG A 36 5.54 -5.31 -12.96
CA ARG A 36 5.48 -6.77 -12.94
C ARG A 36 4.03 -7.25 -13.08
N PRO A 37 3.77 -8.44 -13.66
CA PRO A 37 2.40 -8.97 -13.81
C PRO A 37 1.65 -9.19 -12.50
N ASN A 38 2.37 -9.34 -11.37
CA ASN A 38 1.81 -9.46 -10.03
C ASN A 38 1.43 -8.12 -9.39
N PHE A 39 1.54 -6.97 -10.10
CA PHE A 39 1.20 -5.64 -9.62
C PHE A 39 -0.13 -5.17 -10.23
N PHE A 40 -1.05 -4.75 -9.36
CA PHE A 40 -2.31 -4.13 -9.74
C PHE A 40 -2.34 -2.67 -9.29
N TYR A 41 -2.57 -1.77 -10.24
CA TYR A 41 -2.66 -0.32 -9.98
C TYR A 41 -4.13 0.09 -9.94
N LEU A 42 -4.66 0.30 -8.74
CA LEU A 42 -6.05 0.70 -8.56
C LEU A 42 -6.20 2.19 -8.91
N GLN A 43 -7.02 2.48 -9.90
CA GLN A 43 -7.26 3.85 -10.38
C GLN A 43 -8.65 4.34 -9.97
N HIS A 44 -8.77 5.64 -9.69
CA HIS A 44 -10.04 6.34 -9.39
C HIS A 44 -10.84 5.74 -8.21
N ALA A 45 -10.16 5.08 -7.27
CA ALA A 45 -10.80 4.38 -6.15
C ALA A 45 -10.03 4.59 -4.84
N MET A 46 -9.82 5.86 -4.47
CA MET A 46 -9.19 6.22 -3.20
C MET A 46 -9.96 5.62 -2.03
N GLY A 47 -9.23 5.09 -1.05
CA GLY A 47 -9.77 4.38 0.10
C GLY A 47 -10.09 2.90 -0.13
N LEU A 48 -9.96 2.37 -1.36
CA LEU A 48 -10.35 0.99 -1.67
C LEU A 48 -9.17 0.03 -1.92
N ALA A 49 -7.93 0.50 -1.87
CA ALA A 49 -6.76 -0.37 -2.10
C ALA A 49 -6.70 -1.49 -1.06
N SER A 50 -6.89 -1.18 0.21
CA SER A 50 -6.90 -2.17 1.30
C SER A 50 -8.08 -3.14 1.18
N SER A 51 -9.25 -2.69 0.70
CA SER A 51 -10.42 -3.55 0.47
C SER A 51 -10.18 -4.56 -0.65
N LEU A 52 -9.55 -4.14 -1.74
CA LEU A 52 -9.17 -5.05 -2.84
C LEU A 52 -8.11 -6.05 -2.36
N GLY A 53 -7.07 -5.58 -1.66
CA GLY A 53 -6.04 -6.45 -1.06
C GLY A 53 -6.63 -7.48 -0.11
N LEU A 54 -7.59 -7.08 0.74
CA LEU A 54 -8.32 -7.98 1.62
C LEU A 54 -9.06 -9.07 0.83
N GLY A 55 -9.79 -8.69 -0.21
CA GLY A 55 -10.51 -9.65 -1.06
C GLY A 55 -9.59 -10.70 -1.66
N ILE A 56 -8.41 -10.28 -2.16
CA ILE A 56 -7.39 -11.21 -2.69
C ILE A 56 -6.83 -12.10 -1.57
N ALA A 57 -6.47 -11.53 -0.43
CA ALA A 57 -5.89 -12.26 0.69
C ALA A 57 -6.83 -13.35 1.23
N LEU A 58 -8.14 -13.09 1.26
CA LEU A 58 -9.15 -14.06 1.69
C LEU A 58 -9.40 -15.15 0.64
N ALA A 59 -9.39 -14.77 -0.65
CA ALA A 59 -9.63 -15.71 -1.74
C ALA A 59 -8.41 -16.61 -2.02
N ARG A 60 -7.20 -16.15 -1.70
CA ARG A 60 -5.92 -16.82 -1.97
C ARG A 60 -5.02 -16.77 -0.73
N PRO A 61 -5.35 -17.54 0.32
CA PRO A 61 -4.63 -17.48 1.60
C PRO A 61 -3.16 -17.93 1.50
N GLU A 62 -2.80 -18.65 0.46
CA GLU A 62 -1.43 -19.11 0.19
C GLU A 62 -0.53 -18.00 -0.39
N LEU A 63 -1.10 -16.90 -0.89
CA LEU A 63 -0.34 -15.79 -1.48
C LEU A 63 -0.08 -14.71 -0.44
N LYS A 64 1.13 -14.18 -0.40
CA LYS A 64 1.40 -12.97 0.37
C LYS A 64 0.90 -11.75 -0.41
N VAL A 65 0.03 -10.96 0.20
CA VAL A 65 -0.56 -9.75 -0.39
C VAL A 65 0.06 -8.51 0.26
N VAL A 66 0.54 -7.59 -0.55
CA VAL A 66 1.05 -6.29 -0.13
C VAL A 66 0.15 -5.21 -0.72
N VAL A 67 -0.34 -4.32 0.13
CA VAL A 67 -1.11 -3.14 -0.30
C VAL A 67 -0.27 -1.90 -0.05
N PHE A 68 -0.03 -1.12 -1.09
CA PHE A 68 0.52 0.23 -0.98
C PHE A 68 -0.60 1.25 -1.07
N ASP A 69 -0.80 1.98 0.02
CA ASP A 69 -1.81 3.02 0.16
C ASP A 69 -1.17 4.37 0.48
N GLY A 70 -1.93 5.42 0.50
CA GLY A 70 -1.53 6.75 0.93
C GLY A 70 -2.39 7.23 2.09
N ASP A 71 -1.87 8.18 2.88
CA ASP A 71 -2.60 8.80 4.00
C ASP A 71 -3.93 9.42 3.54
N GLY A 72 -3.92 10.22 2.49
CA GLY A 72 -5.13 10.82 1.94
C GLY A 72 -6.12 9.79 1.40
N SER A 73 -5.64 8.64 0.93
CA SER A 73 -6.50 7.56 0.45
C SER A 73 -7.17 6.83 1.62
N ILE A 74 -6.42 6.32 2.58
CA ILE A 74 -7.00 5.56 3.70
C ILE A 74 -7.93 6.42 4.55
N LEU A 75 -7.66 7.72 4.69
CA LEU A 75 -8.52 8.66 5.41
C LEU A 75 -9.91 8.80 4.75
N MET A 76 -10.06 8.52 3.47
CA MET A 76 -11.37 8.50 2.80
C MET A 76 -12.21 7.26 3.14
N ASN A 77 -11.61 6.21 3.71
CA ASN A 77 -12.31 4.97 4.07
C ASN A 77 -11.71 4.33 5.33
N LEU A 78 -11.70 5.06 6.44
CA LEU A 78 -11.24 4.53 7.74
C LEU A 78 -12.03 3.30 8.19
N GLY A 79 -13.29 3.16 7.79
CA GLY A 79 -14.09 1.96 8.01
C GLY A 79 -13.47 0.68 7.42
N GLY A 80 -12.62 0.80 6.39
CA GLY A 80 -11.83 -0.31 5.84
C GLY A 80 -10.92 -0.95 6.88
N LEU A 81 -10.37 -0.18 7.83
CA LEU A 81 -9.52 -0.71 8.92
C LEU A 81 -10.30 -1.66 9.84
N THR A 82 -11.56 -1.35 10.16
CA THR A 82 -12.41 -2.22 10.97
C THR A 82 -12.74 -3.51 10.25
N THR A 83 -12.88 -3.45 8.92
CA THR A 83 -13.11 -4.64 8.08
C THR A 83 -11.85 -5.50 8.02
N LEU A 84 -10.66 -4.92 7.81
CA LEU A 84 -9.38 -5.62 7.91
C LEU A 84 -9.23 -6.32 9.26
N ALA A 85 -9.49 -5.60 10.35
CA ALA A 85 -9.38 -6.11 11.72
C ALA A 85 -10.39 -7.24 12.00
N ARG A 86 -11.59 -7.20 11.41
CA ARG A 86 -12.59 -8.24 11.55
C ARG A 86 -12.15 -9.56 10.90
N TYR A 87 -11.63 -9.50 9.67
CA TYR A 87 -11.23 -10.69 8.91
C TYR A 87 -9.83 -11.19 9.24
N ARG A 88 -8.94 -10.31 9.69
CA ARG A 88 -7.56 -10.60 10.13
C ARG A 88 -6.80 -11.56 9.22
N PRO A 89 -6.70 -11.32 7.91
CA PRO A 89 -5.93 -12.21 7.03
C PRO A 89 -4.47 -12.26 7.49
N THR A 90 -3.91 -13.45 7.62
CA THR A 90 -2.53 -13.65 8.10
C THR A 90 -1.48 -13.36 7.03
N ASN A 91 -1.91 -13.24 5.79
CA ASN A 91 -1.10 -13.10 4.58
C ASN A 91 -1.12 -11.68 3.99
N LEU A 92 -1.62 -10.66 4.72
CA LEU A 92 -1.72 -9.29 4.20
C LEU A 92 -0.85 -8.31 4.97
N VAL A 93 -0.05 -7.54 4.24
CA VAL A 93 0.71 -6.38 4.72
C VAL A 93 0.14 -5.12 4.06
N HIS A 94 -0.40 -4.22 4.87
CA HIS A 94 -0.91 -2.91 4.45
C HIS A 94 0.12 -1.84 4.78
N VAL A 95 0.76 -1.27 3.78
CA VAL A 95 1.73 -0.18 3.90
C VAL A 95 1.06 1.12 3.50
N VAL A 96 1.04 2.09 4.41
CA VAL A 96 0.54 3.44 4.16
C VAL A 96 1.72 4.40 4.08
N PHE A 97 1.96 4.96 2.89
CA PHE A 97 2.91 6.04 2.71
C PHE A 97 2.27 7.36 3.11
N ASP A 98 2.65 7.84 4.27
CA ASP A 98 2.10 9.06 4.86
C ASP A 98 3.05 10.23 4.62
N ASN A 99 2.68 11.09 3.65
CA ASN A 99 3.41 12.30 3.30
C ASN A 99 2.70 13.57 3.78
N GLU A 100 1.62 13.42 4.57
CA GLU A 100 0.84 14.52 5.14
C GLU A 100 0.21 15.44 4.08
N SER A 101 0.09 14.98 2.81
CA SER A 101 -0.32 15.80 1.69
C SER A 101 -1.09 15.03 0.62
N LEU A 102 -2.13 15.64 0.08
CA LEU A 102 -2.82 15.23 -1.15
C LEU A 102 -2.05 15.75 -2.38
N LEU A 103 -0.82 15.30 -2.55
CA LEU A 103 0.15 15.82 -3.52
C LEU A 103 -0.37 15.78 -4.97
N SER A 104 -1.12 14.76 -5.35
CA SER A 104 -1.65 14.59 -6.72
C SER A 104 -2.85 15.50 -7.06
N VAL A 105 -3.42 16.21 -6.07
CA VAL A 105 -4.58 17.07 -6.24
C VAL A 105 -4.37 18.46 -5.63
N GLY A 106 -3.17 19.00 -5.75
CA GLY A 106 -2.83 20.36 -5.35
C GLY A 106 -2.00 20.51 -4.09
N GLY A 107 -1.58 19.41 -3.45
CA GLY A 107 -0.68 19.44 -2.31
C GLY A 107 -1.33 19.90 -1.00
N PHE A 108 -2.66 19.82 -0.89
CA PHE A 108 -3.38 20.17 0.34
C PHE A 108 -2.98 19.24 1.50
N PRO A 109 -2.84 19.78 2.73
CA PRO A 109 -2.53 18.95 3.89
C PRO A 109 -3.64 17.94 4.16
N THR A 110 -3.25 16.72 4.54
CA THR A 110 -4.18 15.71 5.05
C THR A 110 -4.37 15.86 6.56
N ALA A 111 -5.29 15.12 7.16
CA ALA A 111 -5.48 15.14 8.62
C ALA A 111 -4.24 14.66 9.39
N THR A 112 -3.34 13.90 8.77
CA THR A 112 -2.09 13.47 9.43
C THR A 112 -1.11 14.62 9.64
N ALA A 113 -1.19 15.68 8.82
CA ALA A 113 -0.44 16.92 9.02
C ALA A 113 -0.87 17.68 10.29
N THR A 114 -2.06 17.41 10.83
CA THR A 114 -2.63 18.08 12.01
C THR A 114 -2.79 17.15 13.22
N GLY A 115 -2.14 15.97 13.18
CA GLY A 115 -2.03 15.09 14.35
C GLY A 115 -2.82 13.78 14.29
N SER A 116 -3.54 13.48 13.20
CA SER A 116 -4.14 12.17 13.02
C SER A 116 -3.07 11.09 12.89
N ASP A 117 -3.19 10.00 13.65
CA ASP A 117 -2.25 8.87 13.63
C ASP A 117 -2.93 7.62 13.05
N ILE A 118 -2.58 7.29 11.80
CA ILE A 118 -3.16 6.13 11.10
C ILE A 118 -2.79 4.81 11.76
N ALA A 119 -1.58 4.67 12.32
CA ALA A 119 -1.17 3.45 12.99
C ALA A 119 -1.98 3.24 14.29
N ALA A 120 -2.19 4.32 15.07
CA ALA A 120 -3.05 4.30 16.24
C ALA A 120 -4.51 4.00 15.89
N MET A 121 -5.03 4.58 14.78
CA MET A 121 -6.37 4.28 14.27
C MET A 121 -6.52 2.80 13.87
N ALA A 122 -5.53 2.24 13.19
CA ALA A 122 -5.52 0.83 12.82
C ALA A 122 -5.47 -0.09 14.06
N ALA A 123 -4.66 0.25 15.04
CA ALA A 123 -4.59 -0.48 16.32
C ALA A 123 -5.94 -0.42 17.06
N ALA A 124 -6.55 0.77 17.16
CA ALA A 124 -7.86 0.97 17.80
C ALA A 124 -8.98 0.24 17.04
N ALA A 125 -8.88 0.09 15.73
CA ALA A 125 -9.79 -0.73 14.93
C ALA A 125 -9.62 -2.25 15.17
N GLY A 126 -8.51 -2.68 15.80
CA GLY A 126 -8.21 -4.06 16.13
C GLY A 126 -7.24 -4.76 15.18
N VAL A 127 -6.51 -4.00 14.33
CA VAL A 127 -5.40 -4.57 13.54
C VAL A 127 -4.30 -5.05 14.50
N PRO A 128 -3.90 -6.33 14.45
CA PRO A 128 -3.07 -6.94 15.49
C PRO A 128 -1.64 -6.41 15.52
N ARG A 129 -1.11 -5.95 14.39
CA ARG A 129 0.24 -5.41 14.30
C ARG A 129 0.24 -4.09 13.54
N THR A 130 0.67 -3.03 14.22
CA THR A 130 0.79 -1.70 13.64
C THR A 130 2.12 -1.08 14.01
N ALA A 131 2.70 -0.29 13.12
CA ALA A 131 3.92 0.44 13.39
C ALA A 131 3.98 1.71 12.54
N THR A 132 4.66 2.74 13.05
CA THR A 132 5.05 3.93 12.29
C THR A 132 6.56 4.00 12.20
N VAL A 133 7.09 4.15 10.99
CA VAL A 133 8.53 4.27 10.71
C VAL A 133 8.84 5.57 9.97
N ARG A 134 10.04 6.12 10.17
CA ARG A 134 10.40 7.46 9.67
C ARG A 134 11.68 7.49 8.85
N ASP A 135 12.44 6.42 8.83
CA ASP A 135 13.68 6.30 8.06
C ASP A 135 13.71 5.01 7.25
N LEU A 136 14.61 4.96 6.27
CA LEU A 136 14.67 3.89 5.30
C LEU A 136 15.06 2.54 5.93
N ALA A 137 16.02 2.55 6.86
CA ALA A 137 16.49 1.30 7.48
C ALA A 137 15.39 0.67 8.35
N ALA A 138 14.70 1.49 9.17
CA ALA A 138 13.57 1.07 9.96
C ALA A 138 12.40 0.57 9.08
N PHE A 139 12.15 1.22 7.93
CA PHE A 139 11.13 0.80 6.98
C PHE A 139 11.43 -0.59 6.41
N VAL A 140 12.64 -0.81 5.91
CA VAL A 140 13.05 -2.11 5.34
C VAL A 140 12.93 -3.21 6.39
N ALA A 141 13.48 -3.00 7.59
CA ALA A 141 13.41 -3.99 8.67
C ALA A 141 11.97 -4.31 9.09
N ALA A 142 11.10 -3.28 9.21
CA ALA A 142 9.69 -3.47 9.56
C ALA A 142 8.91 -4.19 8.46
N PHE A 143 9.19 -3.88 7.18
CA PHE A 143 8.58 -4.53 6.04
C PHE A 143 8.97 -6.00 5.93
N GLU A 144 10.26 -6.33 6.07
CA GLU A 144 10.74 -7.72 6.09
C GLU A 144 10.13 -8.52 7.24
N ALA A 145 10.07 -7.92 8.44
CA ALA A 145 9.42 -8.53 9.58
C ALA A 145 7.91 -8.74 9.37
N ALA A 146 7.24 -7.84 8.63
CA ALA A 146 5.82 -7.98 8.27
C ALA A 146 5.61 -9.07 7.21
N LEU A 147 6.51 -9.20 6.23
CA LEU A 147 6.44 -10.28 5.24
C LEU A 147 6.61 -11.67 5.87
N GLY A 148 7.50 -11.79 6.85
CA GLY A 148 7.73 -13.04 7.58
C GLY A 148 6.67 -13.38 8.63
N ALA A 149 5.82 -12.41 8.99
CA ALA A 149 4.78 -12.62 10.00
C ALA A 149 3.53 -13.30 9.38
N GLU A 150 2.97 -14.27 10.09
CA GLU A 150 1.64 -14.82 9.80
C GLU A 150 0.56 -14.01 10.54
N GLN A 151 0.55 -12.69 10.28
CA GLN A 151 -0.33 -11.77 10.98
C GLN A 151 -0.59 -10.53 10.14
N LEU A 152 -1.85 -10.09 10.10
CA LEU A 152 -2.21 -8.80 9.49
C LEU A 152 -1.36 -7.68 10.09
N THR A 153 -0.67 -6.95 9.23
CA THR A 153 0.17 -5.82 9.64
C THR A 153 -0.22 -4.56 8.88
N THR A 154 -0.40 -3.44 9.59
CA THR A 154 -0.46 -2.10 9.00
C THR A 154 0.81 -1.33 9.36
N LEU A 155 1.60 -1.00 8.35
CA LEU A 155 2.86 -0.26 8.48
C LEU A 155 2.70 1.14 7.90
N VAL A 156 2.80 2.16 8.73
CA VAL A 156 2.78 3.57 8.31
C VAL A 156 4.21 4.05 8.10
N ALA A 157 4.53 4.42 6.89
CA ALA A 157 5.84 4.93 6.51
C ALA A 157 5.76 6.44 6.30
N LYS A 158 6.34 7.22 7.20
CA LYS A 158 6.44 8.69 7.06
C LYS A 158 7.43 9.03 5.95
N VAL A 159 6.94 9.67 4.89
CA VAL A 159 7.71 10.04 3.72
C VAL A 159 7.61 11.54 3.46
N GLU A 160 8.54 12.06 2.68
CA GLU A 160 8.50 13.46 2.25
C GLU A 160 7.38 13.70 1.22
N ALA A 161 6.78 14.90 1.24
CA ALA A 161 5.77 15.32 0.27
C ALA A 161 6.42 15.65 -1.09
N ILE A 162 7.19 14.71 -1.62
CA ILE A 162 7.86 14.75 -2.92
C ILE A 162 7.33 13.59 -3.76
N GLY A 163 7.03 13.85 -5.02
CA GLY A 163 6.48 12.86 -5.93
C GLY A 163 7.02 13.01 -7.35
N PRO A 164 6.59 12.16 -8.27
CA PRO A 164 7.01 12.21 -9.66
C PRO A 164 6.51 13.51 -10.31
N LYS A 165 7.26 14.00 -11.31
CA LYS A 165 6.87 15.20 -12.09
C LYS A 165 5.59 15.00 -12.92
N ALA A 166 5.27 13.75 -13.26
CA ALA A 166 4.08 13.37 -14.00
C ALA A 166 3.48 12.09 -13.39
N PHE A 167 2.14 12.02 -13.37
CA PHE A 167 1.37 10.87 -12.87
C PHE A 167 0.86 9.98 -14.00
N VAL A 168 1.42 10.15 -15.19
CA VAL A 168 1.06 9.35 -16.37
C VAL A 168 1.86 8.05 -16.33
N THR A 169 1.14 6.95 -16.47
CA THR A 169 1.70 5.60 -16.57
C THR A 169 1.46 5.08 -17.99
N ASP A 170 2.47 4.44 -18.58
CA ASP A 170 2.38 3.83 -19.91
C ASP A 170 1.82 2.40 -19.83
N LEU A 171 0.81 2.22 -19.00
CA LEU A 171 0.11 0.94 -18.87
C LEU A 171 -1.40 1.21 -18.82
N PRO A 172 -2.14 0.88 -19.90
CA PRO A 172 -3.59 1.00 -19.90
C PRO A 172 -4.24 0.19 -18.77
N LEU A 173 -5.26 0.75 -18.12
CA LEU A 173 -5.95 0.12 -16.99
C LEU A 173 -6.52 -1.27 -17.33
N LEU A 174 -7.10 -1.41 -18.52
CA LEU A 174 -7.62 -2.69 -18.98
C LEU A 174 -6.52 -3.71 -19.18
N GLU A 175 -5.37 -3.29 -19.72
CA GLU A 175 -4.23 -4.17 -19.91
C GLU A 175 -3.70 -4.67 -18.56
N ASN A 176 -3.45 -3.78 -17.60
CA ASN A 176 -3.05 -4.16 -16.25
C ASN A 176 -4.04 -5.14 -15.62
N ARG A 177 -5.34 -4.88 -15.72
CA ARG A 177 -6.38 -5.77 -15.20
C ARG A 177 -6.29 -7.19 -15.81
N PHE A 178 -6.10 -7.29 -17.13
CA PHE A 178 -6.02 -8.59 -17.78
C PHE A 178 -4.71 -9.31 -17.51
N GLN A 179 -3.59 -8.60 -17.46
CA GLN A 179 -2.29 -9.16 -17.09
C GLN A 179 -2.33 -9.71 -15.67
N PHE A 180 -2.80 -8.91 -14.72
CA PHE A 180 -2.92 -9.30 -13.32
C PHE A 180 -3.88 -10.48 -13.12
N ALA A 181 -5.04 -10.48 -13.77
CA ALA A 181 -5.99 -11.59 -13.70
C ALA A 181 -5.41 -12.89 -14.28
N ARG A 182 -4.65 -12.81 -15.37
CA ARG A 182 -3.92 -13.96 -15.93
C ARG A 182 -2.85 -14.47 -14.98
N TYR A 183 -2.08 -13.57 -14.38
CA TYR A 183 -1.08 -13.93 -13.39
C TYR A 183 -1.70 -14.69 -12.22
N LEU A 184 -2.77 -14.17 -11.60
CA LEU A 184 -3.45 -14.86 -10.49
C LEU A 184 -3.99 -16.24 -10.85
N LYS A 185 -4.39 -16.45 -12.12
CA LYS A 185 -4.86 -17.75 -12.61
C LYS A 185 -3.75 -18.74 -12.90
N SER A 186 -2.51 -18.25 -13.08
CA SER A 186 -1.34 -19.09 -13.38
C SER A 186 -0.64 -19.64 -12.12
N LEU A 187 -1.02 -19.13 -10.95
CA LEU A 187 -0.56 -19.61 -9.64
C LEU A 187 -1.47 -20.73 -9.12
#